data_c82a3a1792a63750132c967f25c04132
#
_entry.id   c82a3a1792a63750132c967f25c04132
#
_cell.length_a   1.000
_cell.length_b   1.000
_cell.length_c   1.000
_cell.angle_alpha   90.00
_cell.angle_beta   90.00
_cell.angle_gamma   90.00
#
_symmetry.space_group_name_H-M   'P 1'
#
loop_
_entity.id
_entity.type
_entity.pdbx_description
1 polymer ?
#
loop_
_entity_poly.entity_id
_entity_poly.type
_entity_poly.pdbx_seq_one_letter_code
_entity_poly.pdbx_strand_id
1 'polypeptide(L)'
;MSNAVIIGGGSFMGIDILLFLILGLFVGTFGTLVGIGGGLICVPIFIFFLSDGGIYPYFHTAAQITGTSLVIVLSNALSGTLAYIRQQRVFFPAAVPFALATLPGAFLGSYIVDDFTGPMLYISYGSFLLVMALMMYWNATHKKHADVHTLPTDFTFNRSLGIGASAGVGFISSIFGIGGGVIHVPLMVYLLGFPVHMATATSHFVLACSAAFGVVSHFLLNHIIWTPAICISIGAAVGAQIGAAISQKTKSKVILILLSLAMFGLGLRLIWMSGIL
;
A
#
# COMPACT_ATOMS: atom_id res chain seq x y z
N MET A 1 -14.70 7.65 33.00
CA MET A 1 -15.94 7.54 32.23
C MET A 1 -15.70 6.50 31.12
N SER A 2 -16.55 5.51 31.11
CA SER A 2 -16.39 4.18 30.53
C SER A 2 -16.02 4.20 29.04
N ASN A 3 -14.81 3.70 28.68
CA ASN A 3 -14.44 3.32 27.34
C ASN A 3 -15.17 2.00 27.03
N ALA A 4 -16.44 2.09 26.67
CA ALA A 4 -17.14 0.98 26.03
C ALA A 4 -16.50 0.78 24.65
N VAL A 5 -15.70 -0.28 24.51
CA VAL A 5 -15.37 -0.86 23.23
C VAL A 5 -16.70 -1.23 22.59
N ILE A 6 -17.19 -0.39 21.67
CA ILE A 6 -18.35 -0.73 20.85
C ILE A 6 -17.91 -1.85 19.91
N ILE A 7 -18.02 -3.08 20.42
CA ILE A 7 -18.09 -4.28 19.58
C ILE A 7 -19.44 -4.15 18.89
N GLY A 8 -19.44 -3.75 17.63
CA GLY A 8 -20.63 -3.69 16.81
C GLY A 8 -21.42 -4.99 16.98
N GLY A 9 -22.67 -4.90 17.44
CA GLY A 9 -23.52 -6.02 17.88
C GLY A 9 -24.06 -6.87 16.73
N GLY A 10 -23.20 -7.42 15.90
CA GLY A 10 -23.47 -8.55 15.03
C GLY A 10 -22.62 -9.72 15.50
N SER A 11 -23.22 -10.85 15.82
CA SER A 11 -22.48 -12.08 16.12
C SER A 11 -21.50 -12.33 14.98
N PHE A 12 -20.19 -12.21 15.26
CA PHE A 12 -19.13 -12.62 14.34
C PHE A 12 -19.36 -14.10 14.02
N MET A 13 -20.00 -14.37 12.90
CA MET A 13 -20.09 -15.72 12.39
C MET A 13 -18.70 -16.10 11.89
N GLY A 14 -18.27 -17.35 12.11
CA GLY A 14 -16.96 -17.83 11.64
C GLY A 14 -16.71 -17.61 10.14
N ILE A 15 -17.76 -17.36 9.38
CA ILE A 15 -17.76 -16.99 7.96
C ILE A 15 -17.07 -15.63 7.74
N ASP A 16 -17.31 -14.61 8.60
CA ASP A 16 -16.74 -13.27 8.41
C ASP A 16 -15.22 -13.31 8.64
N ILE A 17 -14.77 -14.06 9.64
CA ILE A 17 -13.35 -14.25 9.92
C ILE A 17 -12.67 -14.94 8.73
N LEU A 18 -13.29 -15.98 8.20
CA LEU A 18 -12.77 -16.71 7.03
C LEU A 18 -12.67 -15.79 5.80
N LEU A 19 -13.71 -14.99 5.54
CA LEU A 19 -13.70 -14.02 4.43
C LEU A 19 -12.58 -12.99 4.59
N PHE A 20 -12.36 -12.45 5.78
CA PHE A 20 -11.27 -11.52 6.06
C PHE A 20 -9.89 -12.17 5.91
N LEU A 21 -9.71 -13.42 6.32
CA LEU A 21 -8.46 -14.15 6.12
C LEU A 21 -8.19 -14.39 4.62
N ILE A 22 -9.19 -14.80 3.85
CA ILE A 22 -9.08 -15.01 2.40
C ILE A 22 -8.79 -13.69 1.70
N LEU A 23 -9.49 -12.61 2.07
CA LEU A 23 -9.23 -11.27 1.57
C LEU A 23 -7.78 -10.86 1.86
N GLY A 24 -7.31 -11.07 3.08
CA GLY A 24 -5.94 -10.80 3.47
C GLY A 24 -4.94 -11.58 2.64
N LEU A 25 -5.17 -12.89 2.44
CA LEU A 25 -4.32 -13.75 1.62
C LEU A 25 -4.20 -13.21 0.18
N PHE A 26 -5.31 -12.82 -0.43
CA PHE A 26 -5.34 -12.24 -1.77
C PHE A 26 -4.60 -10.90 -1.82
N VAL A 27 -4.96 -9.98 -0.92
CA VAL A 27 -4.36 -8.64 -0.81
C VAL A 27 -2.86 -8.73 -0.56
N GLY A 28 -2.45 -9.62 0.35
CA GLY A 28 -1.04 -9.83 0.69
C GLY A 28 -0.25 -10.41 -0.48
N THR A 29 -0.79 -11.41 -1.16
CA THR A 29 -0.14 -12.04 -2.31
C THR A 29 0.05 -11.03 -3.44
N PHE A 30 -1.02 -10.34 -3.84
CA PHE A 30 -0.95 -9.36 -4.92
C PHE A 30 -0.11 -8.15 -4.53
N GLY A 31 -0.32 -7.61 -3.31
CA GLY A 31 0.40 -6.45 -2.81
C GLY A 31 1.91 -6.64 -2.77
N THR A 32 2.37 -7.82 -2.34
CA THR A 32 3.81 -8.16 -2.34
C THR A 32 4.32 -8.50 -3.73
N LEU A 33 3.57 -9.28 -4.54
CA LEU A 33 3.95 -9.58 -5.93
C LEU A 33 4.37 -8.32 -6.68
N VAL A 34 3.62 -7.25 -6.53
CA VAL A 34 3.80 -5.98 -7.25
C VAL A 34 4.63 -4.96 -6.46
N GLY A 35 4.84 -5.18 -5.15
CA GLY A 35 5.67 -4.31 -4.31
C GLY A 35 4.93 -3.12 -3.69
N ILE A 36 3.60 -3.17 -3.61
CA ILE A 36 2.75 -2.05 -3.16
C ILE A 36 2.14 -2.21 -1.78
N GLY A 37 2.28 -3.39 -1.16
CA GLY A 37 1.89 -3.62 0.22
C GLY A 37 0.40 -3.81 0.49
N GLY A 38 -0.44 -3.97 -0.53
CA GLY A 38 -1.85 -4.33 -0.38
C GLY A 38 -2.82 -3.20 -0.06
N GLY A 39 -2.39 -2.03 0.43
CA GLY A 39 -3.25 -0.88 0.73
C GLY A 39 -4.04 -0.38 -0.47
N LEU A 40 -3.45 -0.46 -1.66
CA LEU A 40 -4.11 -0.17 -2.92
C LEU A 40 -5.44 -0.93 -3.11
N ILE A 41 -5.51 -2.15 -2.61
CA ILE A 41 -6.70 -3.03 -2.73
C ILE A 41 -7.60 -2.90 -1.49
N CYS A 42 -7.00 -2.81 -0.29
CA CYS A 42 -7.75 -2.73 0.95
C CYS A 42 -8.64 -1.48 1.03
N VAL A 43 -8.08 -0.30 0.71
CA VAL A 43 -8.81 0.97 0.83
C VAL A 43 -10.07 0.98 -0.05
N PRO A 44 -10.03 0.65 -1.34
CA PRO A 44 -11.25 0.54 -2.14
C PRO A 44 -12.23 -0.51 -1.63
N ILE A 45 -11.76 -1.67 -1.17
CA ILE A 45 -12.63 -2.70 -0.61
C ILE A 45 -13.34 -2.18 0.65
N PHE A 46 -12.64 -1.46 1.52
CA PHE A 46 -13.25 -0.86 2.70
C PHE A 46 -14.29 0.19 2.34
N ILE A 47 -13.99 1.02 1.35
CA ILE A 47 -14.93 2.02 0.84
C ILE A 47 -16.19 1.34 0.27
N PHE A 48 -16.03 0.28 -0.53
CA PHE A 48 -17.16 -0.32 -1.27
C PHE A 48 -18.03 -1.25 -0.44
N PHE A 49 -17.43 -2.00 0.49
CA PHE A 49 -18.12 -3.08 1.18
C PHE A 49 -18.28 -2.87 2.67
N LEU A 50 -17.40 -2.08 3.28
CA LEU A 50 -17.28 -1.96 4.74
C LEU A 50 -17.49 -0.54 5.26
N SER A 51 -17.83 0.45 4.42
CA SER A 51 -18.22 1.80 4.84
C SER A 51 -19.73 1.95 4.93
N ASP A 52 -20.17 3.10 5.42
CA ASP A 52 -21.59 3.47 5.46
C ASP A 52 -22.21 3.36 4.05
N GLY A 53 -23.27 2.56 3.95
CA GLY A 53 -23.88 2.20 2.66
C GLY A 53 -23.36 0.92 2.00
N GLY A 54 -22.32 0.29 2.56
CA GLY A 54 -21.83 -1.03 2.15
C GLY A 54 -22.63 -2.18 2.79
N ILE A 55 -22.19 -3.41 2.49
CA ILE A 55 -22.85 -4.64 3.00
C ILE A 55 -22.62 -4.79 4.51
N TYR A 56 -21.47 -4.37 5.01
CA TYR A 56 -21.07 -4.45 6.42
C TYR A 56 -20.46 -3.10 6.86
N PRO A 57 -21.22 -2.21 7.51
CA PRO A 57 -20.73 -0.87 7.88
C PRO A 57 -19.80 -0.94 9.11
N TYR A 58 -18.51 -1.15 8.87
CA TYR A 58 -17.46 -1.10 9.90
C TYR A 58 -16.79 0.26 9.99
N PHE A 59 -16.78 1.03 8.91
CA PHE A 59 -16.04 2.28 8.79
C PHE A 59 -16.98 3.46 8.56
N HIS A 60 -16.85 4.47 9.42
CA HIS A 60 -17.68 5.69 9.38
C HIS A 60 -16.89 6.93 8.94
N THR A 61 -15.55 6.87 8.96
CA THR A 61 -14.68 7.98 8.58
C THR A 61 -13.56 7.54 7.64
N ALA A 62 -13.05 8.50 6.84
CA ALA A 62 -11.89 8.29 5.98
C ALA A 62 -10.66 7.86 6.80
N ALA A 63 -10.48 8.49 7.97
CA ALA A 63 -9.38 8.19 8.89
C ALA A 63 -9.40 6.73 9.38
N GLN A 64 -10.59 6.16 9.69
CA GLN A 64 -10.72 4.76 10.07
C GLN A 64 -10.35 3.81 8.92
N ILE A 65 -10.75 4.13 7.70
CA ILE A 65 -10.39 3.35 6.51
C ILE A 65 -8.87 3.34 6.31
N THR A 66 -8.25 4.52 6.33
CA THR A 66 -6.81 4.66 6.10
C THR A 66 -5.97 4.06 7.22
N GLY A 67 -6.31 4.34 8.48
CA GLY A 67 -5.61 3.80 9.65
C GLY A 67 -5.67 2.28 9.73
N THR A 68 -6.85 1.69 9.51
CA THR A 68 -7.02 0.23 9.50
C THR A 68 -6.28 -0.43 8.34
N SER A 69 -6.33 0.19 7.14
CA SER A 69 -5.56 -0.29 5.98
C SER A 69 -4.05 -0.30 6.24
N LEU A 70 -3.52 0.72 6.93
CA LEU A 70 -2.08 0.78 7.24
C LEU A 70 -1.61 -0.36 8.17
N VAL A 71 -2.46 -0.88 9.07
CA VAL A 71 -2.12 -2.07 9.88
C VAL A 71 -1.92 -3.30 8.99
N ILE A 72 -2.80 -3.48 8.02
CA ILE A 72 -2.73 -4.58 7.06
C ILE A 72 -1.49 -4.43 6.15
N VAL A 73 -1.25 -3.21 5.67
CA VAL A 73 -0.05 -2.86 4.90
C VAL A 73 1.21 -3.15 5.68
N LEU A 74 1.26 -2.79 6.97
CA LEU A 74 2.40 -3.06 7.83
C LEU A 74 2.67 -4.57 7.96
N SER A 75 1.64 -5.36 8.24
CA SER A 75 1.76 -6.81 8.36
C SER A 75 2.26 -7.45 7.05
N ASN A 76 1.67 -7.05 5.92
CA ASN A 76 2.10 -7.47 4.60
C ASN A 76 3.55 -7.07 4.31
N ALA A 77 3.89 -5.80 4.56
CA ALA A 77 5.20 -5.26 4.27
C ALA A 77 6.31 -5.87 5.13
N LEU A 78 6.07 -6.13 6.41
CA LEU A 78 7.01 -6.82 7.28
C LEU A 78 7.27 -8.24 6.78
N SER A 79 6.22 -9.01 6.52
CA SER A 79 6.33 -10.37 6.03
C SER A 79 7.01 -10.43 4.65
N GLY A 80 6.57 -9.59 3.70
CA GLY A 80 7.16 -9.53 2.36
C GLY A 80 8.61 -9.05 2.37
N THR A 81 8.95 -8.08 3.22
CA THR A 81 10.34 -7.62 3.39
C THR A 81 11.25 -8.74 3.87
N LEU A 82 10.81 -9.54 4.84
CA LEU A 82 11.58 -10.70 5.30
C LEU A 82 11.84 -11.69 4.16
N ALA A 83 10.82 -11.94 3.31
CA ALA A 83 11.01 -12.80 2.14
C ALA A 83 12.03 -12.19 1.14
N TYR A 84 11.92 -10.90 0.85
CA TYR A 84 12.83 -10.19 -0.06
C TYR A 84 14.26 -10.06 0.46
N ILE A 85 14.45 -9.90 1.76
CA ILE A 85 15.79 -9.95 2.40
C ILE A 85 16.42 -11.34 2.23
N ARG A 86 15.65 -12.41 2.48
CA ARG A 86 16.12 -13.79 2.23
C ARG A 86 16.48 -14.03 0.76
N GLN A 87 15.82 -13.37 -0.17
CA GLN A 87 16.12 -13.40 -1.60
C GLN A 87 17.27 -12.45 -2.01
N GLN A 88 17.86 -11.70 -1.09
CA GLN A 88 18.94 -10.73 -1.32
C GLN A 88 18.58 -9.65 -2.35
N ARG A 89 17.30 -9.22 -2.40
CA ARG A 89 16.78 -8.25 -3.37
C ARG A 89 16.59 -6.85 -2.81
N VAL A 90 16.77 -6.64 -1.49
CA VAL A 90 16.64 -5.33 -0.86
C VAL A 90 17.97 -4.58 -0.93
N PHE A 91 17.95 -3.39 -1.53
CA PHE A 91 19.12 -2.51 -1.61
C PHE A 91 19.13 -1.51 -0.44
N PHE A 92 19.74 -1.89 0.67
CA PHE A 92 19.77 -1.12 1.92
C PHE A 92 20.37 0.29 1.79
N PRO A 93 21.39 0.57 0.94
CA PRO A 93 21.92 1.93 0.77
C PRO A 93 20.89 2.95 0.28
N ALA A 94 19.83 2.50 -0.41
CA ALA A 94 18.69 3.35 -0.77
C ALA A 94 17.52 3.17 0.22
N ALA A 95 17.24 1.95 0.66
CA ALA A 95 16.10 1.61 1.50
C ALA A 95 16.07 2.40 2.81
N VAL A 96 17.20 2.44 3.53
CA VAL A 96 17.29 3.10 4.84
C VAL A 96 17.07 4.61 4.76
N PRO A 97 17.81 5.39 3.91
CA PRO A 97 17.58 6.82 3.84
C PRO A 97 16.20 7.19 3.30
N PHE A 98 15.62 6.40 2.37
CA PHE A 98 14.27 6.62 1.89
C PHE A 98 13.23 6.36 2.99
N ALA A 99 13.39 5.28 3.74
CA ALA A 99 12.52 4.97 4.88
C ALA A 99 12.52 6.11 5.91
N LEU A 100 13.70 6.58 6.33
CA LEU A 100 13.81 7.69 7.27
C LEU A 100 13.17 8.97 6.74
N ALA A 101 13.31 9.25 5.45
CA ALA A 101 12.71 10.42 4.82
C ALA A 101 11.17 10.37 4.77
N THR A 102 10.55 9.18 4.76
CA THR A 102 9.07 9.06 4.77
C THR A 102 8.45 9.40 6.13
N LEU A 103 9.19 9.30 7.24
CA LEU A 103 8.63 9.36 8.59
C LEU A 103 7.94 10.69 8.92
N PRO A 104 8.54 11.88 8.67
CA PRO A 104 7.87 13.14 8.94
C PRO A 104 6.59 13.31 8.11
N GLY A 105 6.65 12.90 6.84
CA GLY A 105 5.50 12.94 5.96
C GLY A 105 4.36 12.02 6.42
N ALA A 106 4.67 10.80 6.81
CA ALA A 106 3.68 9.84 7.30
C ALA A 106 2.96 10.34 8.56
N PHE A 107 3.69 10.97 9.46
CA PHE A 107 3.11 11.58 10.66
C PHE A 107 2.16 12.73 10.31
N LEU A 108 2.60 13.68 9.48
CA LEU A 108 1.77 14.82 9.07
C LEU A 108 0.52 14.39 8.30
N GLY A 109 0.64 13.39 7.42
CA GLY A 109 -0.49 12.89 6.62
C GLY A 109 -1.60 12.28 7.47
N SER A 110 -1.27 11.64 8.60
CA SER A 110 -2.26 11.04 9.49
C SER A 110 -3.15 12.05 10.22
N TYR A 111 -2.67 13.27 10.44
CA TYR A 111 -3.48 14.35 11.02
C TYR A 111 -4.40 15.01 9.99
N ILE A 112 -3.91 15.17 8.75
CA ILE A 112 -4.69 15.86 7.71
C ILE A 112 -5.86 15.01 7.24
N VAL A 113 -5.78 13.68 7.32
CA VAL A 113 -6.87 12.79 6.87
C VAL A 113 -8.17 12.97 7.67
N ASP A 114 -8.11 13.52 8.87
CA ASP A 114 -9.29 13.81 9.68
C ASP A 114 -10.22 14.85 9.03
N ASP A 115 -9.65 15.77 8.24
CA ASP A 115 -10.40 16.78 7.51
C ASP A 115 -11.01 16.25 6.20
N PHE A 116 -10.70 15.00 5.80
CA PHE A 116 -11.21 14.41 4.58
C PHE A 116 -12.63 13.87 4.75
N THR A 117 -13.55 14.41 3.97
CA THR A 117 -14.87 13.81 3.78
C THR A 117 -14.77 12.58 2.87
N GLY A 118 -15.76 11.67 2.91
CA GLY A 118 -15.78 10.51 2.02
C GLY A 118 -15.59 10.87 0.54
N PRO A 119 -16.40 11.78 -0.04
CA PRO A 119 -16.24 12.20 -1.44
C PRO A 119 -14.87 12.80 -1.74
N MET A 120 -14.30 13.59 -0.84
CA MET A 120 -12.96 14.18 -1.00
C MET A 120 -11.88 13.09 -1.07
N LEU A 121 -11.99 12.06 -0.22
CA LEU A 121 -11.08 10.91 -0.26
C LEU A 121 -11.21 10.16 -1.59
N TYR A 122 -12.44 9.93 -2.08
CA TYR A 122 -12.69 9.19 -3.32
C TYR A 122 -12.12 9.89 -4.54
N ILE A 123 -12.33 11.21 -4.65
CA ILE A 123 -11.84 12.02 -5.77
C ILE A 123 -10.32 12.07 -5.76
N SER A 124 -9.74 12.47 -4.62
CA SER A 124 -8.30 12.67 -4.51
C SER A 124 -7.55 11.35 -4.71
N TYR A 125 -8.01 10.26 -4.07
CA TYR A 125 -7.41 8.96 -4.21
C TYR A 125 -7.64 8.38 -5.61
N GLY A 126 -8.85 8.45 -6.16
CA GLY A 126 -9.17 7.98 -7.50
C GLY A 126 -8.36 8.70 -8.59
N SER A 127 -8.26 10.02 -8.52
CA SER A 127 -7.45 10.83 -9.45
C SER A 127 -5.97 10.46 -9.36
N PHE A 128 -5.44 10.31 -8.15
CA PHE A 128 -4.08 9.85 -7.92
C PHE A 128 -3.81 8.49 -8.57
N LEU A 129 -4.72 7.51 -8.37
CA LEU A 129 -4.59 6.18 -8.96
C LEU A 129 -4.60 6.22 -10.49
N LEU A 130 -5.46 7.04 -11.12
CA LEU A 130 -5.52 7.16 -12.58
C LEU A 130 -4.22 7.75 -13.15
N VAL A 131 -3.71 8.82 -12.55
CA VAL A 131 -2.43 9.43 -12.98
C VAL A 131 -1.29 8.40 -12.90
N MET A 132 -1.19 7.69 -11.78
CA MET A 132 -0.17 6.67 -11.58
C MET A 132 -0.33 5.49 -12.55
N ALA A 133 -1.57 5.04 -12.77
CA ALA A 133 -1.87 3.95 -13.70
C ALA A 133 -1.44 4.29 -15.14
N LEU A 134 -1.80 5.47 -15.62
CA LEU A 134 -1.44 5.93 -16.96
C LEU A 134 0.08 6.05 -17.12
N MET A 135 0.75 6.64 -16.13
CA MET A 135 2.22 6.76 -16.13
C MET A 135 2.89 5.39 -16.17
N MET A 136 2.43 4.44 -15.34
CA MET A 136 3.02 3.10 -15.28
C MET A 136 2.75 2.29 -16.55
N TYR A 137 1.52 2.34 -17.08
CA TYR A 137 1.16 1.64 -18.32
C TYR A 137 1.98 2.16 -19.50
N TRP A 138 2.08 3.48 -19.65
CA TRP A 138 2.90 4.10 -20.68
C TRP A 138 4.36 3.62 -20.62
N ASN A 139 4.95 3.68 -19.43
CA ASN A 139 6.32 3.25 -19.24
C ASN A 139 6.52 1.73 -19.45
N ALA A 140 5.58 0.90 -18.98
CA ALA A 140 5.65 -0.56 -19.15
C ALA A 140 5.58 -0.99 -20.63
N THR A 141 4.91 -0.20 -21.48
CA THR A 141 4.74 -0.52 -22.91
C THR A 141 5.82 0.09 -23.79
N HIS A 142 6.36 1.26 -23.44
CA HIS A 142 7.31 2.00 -24.27
C HIS A 142 8.77 1.83 -23.86
N LYS A 143 9.05 1.45 -22.62
CA LYS A 143 10.42 1.21 -22.16
C LYS A 143 10.71 -0.29 -22.04
N LYS A 144 11.91 -0.70 -22.44
CA LYS A 144 12.39 -2.06 -22.17
C LYS A 144 12.82 -2.15 -20.69
N HIS A 145 12.21 -3.07 -19.97
CA HIS A 145 12.61 -3.39 -18.59
C HIS A 145 13.40 -4.69 -18.61
N ALA A 146 14.63 -4.64 -18.14
CA ALA A 146 15.44 -5.84 -17.98
C ALA A 146 14.94 -6.65 -16.78
N ASP A 147 14.79 -7.95 -16.95
CA ASP A 147 14.46 -8.90 -15.88
C ASP A 147 15.73 -9.22 -15.07
N VAL A 148 16.29 -8.17 -14.43
CA VAL A 148 17.53 -8.24 -13.66
C VAL A 148 17.18 -8.25 -12.17
N HIS A 149 17.73 -9.22 -11.45
CA HIS A 149 17.50 -9.39 -10.00
C HIS A 149 18.63 -8.80 -9.14
N THR A 150 19.71 -8.33 -9.76
CA THR A 150 20.88 -7.75 -9.11
C THR A 150 21.19 -6.38 -9.72
N LEU A 151 21.79 -5.50 -8.94
CA LEU A 151 22.29 -4.23 -9.46
C LEU A 151 23.63 -4.43 -10.17
N PRO A 152 23.92 -3.70 -11.26
CA PRO A 152 25.25 -3.60 -11.81
C PRO A 152 26.26 -3.13 -10.75
N THR A 153 27.51 -3.56 -10.85
CA THR A 153 28.58 -3.18 -9.92
C THR A 153 28.79 -1.66 -9.84
N ASP A 154 28.57 -0.97 -10.96
CA ASP A 154 28.74 0.49 -11.08
C ASP A 154 27.42 1.25 -11.00
N PHE A 155 26.38 0.68 -10.38
CA PHE A 155 25.08 1.32 -10.29
C PHE A 155 25.11 2.56 -9.42
N THR A 156 24.82 3.70 -10.01
CA THR A 156 24.70 5.00 -9.35
C THR A 156 23.29 5.56 -9.51
N PHE A 157 22.80 6.24 -8.50
CA PHE A 157 21.50 6.90 -8.54
C PHE A 157 21.53 8.24 -7.78
N ASN A 158 20.61 9.13 -8.10
CA ASN A 158 20.52 10.41 -7.41
C ASN A 158 19.86 10.23 -6.03
N ARG A 159 20.70 10.09 -5.00
CA ARG A 159 20.27 9.84 -3.62
C ARG A 159 19.45 11.00 -3.05
N SER A 160 19.84 12.26 -3.33
CA SER A 160 19.13 13.45 -2.83
C SER A 160 17.72 13.53 -3.40
N LEU A 161 17.57 13.25 -4.71
CA LEU A 161 16.26 13.19 -5.36
C LEU A 161 15.38 12.10 -4.75
N GLY A 162 15.95 10.91 -4.50
CA GLY A 162 15.23 9.80 -3.86
C GLY A 162 14.77 10.14 -2.45
N ILE A 163 15.62 10.76 -1.63
CA ILE A 163 15.27 11.20 -0.27
C ILE A 163 14.17 12.26 -0.30
N GLY A 164 14.31 13.31 -1.11
CA GLY A 164 13.31 14.38 -1.20
C GLY A 164 11.95 13.89 -1.66
N ALA A 165 11.93 13.03 -2.68
CA ALA A 165 10.69 12.42 -3.16
C ALA A 165 10.07 11.49 -2.11
N SER A 166 10.88 10.73 -1.35
CA SER A 166 10.38 9.83 -0.28
C SER A 166 9.67 10.57 0.84
N ALA A 167 10.08 11.80 1.17
CA ALA A 167 9.38 12.63 2.16
C ALA A 167 7.93 12.92 1.71
N GLY A 168 7.73 13.32 0.46
CA GLY A 168 6.40 13.52 -0.14
C GLY A 168 5.59 12.21 -0.22
N VAL A 169 6.26 11.10 -0.52
CA VAL A 169 5.61 9.78 -0.56
C VAL A 169 5.07 9.38 0.81
N GLY A 170 5.82 9.62 1.89
CA GLY A 170 5.35 9.34 3.24
C GLY A 170 4.04 10.08 3.57
N PHE A 171 3.96 11.35 3.20
CA PHE A 171 2.77 12.19 3.39
C PHE A 171 1.55 11.65 2.64
N ILE A 172 1.68 11.45 1.32
CA ILE A 172 0.60 10.93 0.46
C ILE A 172 0.17 9.52 0.91
N SER A 173 1.14 8.70 1.28
CA SER A 173 0.94 7.34 1.76
C SER A 173 0.05 7.26 3.01
N SER A 174 0.26 8.16 3.96
CA SER A 174 -0.48 8.16 5.21
C SER A 174 -1.91 8.69 5.02
N ILE A 175 -2.11 9.70 4.17
CA ILE A 175 -3.44 10.20 3.83
C ILE A 175 -4.30 9.11 3.18
N PHE A 176 -3.73 8.36 2.24
CA PHE A 176 -4.49 7.36 1.48
C PHE A 176 -4.46 5.95 2.08
N GLY A 177 -3.71 5.72 3.14
CA GLY A 177 -3.62 4.39 3.76
C GLY A 177 -2.96 3.31 2.89
N ILE A 178 -2.13 3.71 1.90
CA ILE A 178 -1.51 2.80 0.92
C ILE A 178 -0.08 2.38 1.27
N GLY A 179 0.52 3.04 2.27
CA GLY A 179 1.87 2.71 2.74
C GLY A 179 3.02 3.09 1.80
N GLY A 180 2.77 3.81 0.70
CA GLY A 180 3.81 4.40 -0.16
C GLY A 180 4.42 3.51 -1.25
N GLY A 181 4.27 2.19 -1.20
CA GLY A 181 4.84 1.28 -2.19
C GLY A 181 4.39 1.57 -3.62
N VAL A 182 3.13 1.98 -3.79
CA VAL A 182 2.53 2.40 -5.08
C VAL A 182 3.33 3.50 -5.77
N ILE A 183 3.90 4.41 -4.99
CA ILE A 183 4.67 5.55 -5.49
C ILE A 183 6.16 5.22 -5.56
N HIS A 184 6.70 4.51 -4.55
CA HIS A 184 8.12 4.19 -4.50
C HIS A 184 8.58 3.27 -5.62
N VAL A 185 7.78 2.27 -6.03
CA VAL A 185 8.16 1.39 -7.14
C VAL A 185 8.37 2.19 -8.42
N PRO A 186 7.39 2.96 -8.94
CA PRO A 186 7.61 3.77 -10.13
C PRO A 186 8.70 4.84 -9.95
N LEU A 187 8.81 5.46 -8.78
CA LEU A 187 9.87 6.42 -8.49
C LEU A 187 11.25 5.78 -8.64
N MET A 188 11.47 4.61 -8.03
CA MET A 188 12.76 3.92 -8.13
C MET A 188 13.05 3.46 -9.55
N VAL A 189 12.05 2.92 -10.26
CA VAL A 189 12.24 2.39 -11.63
C VAL A 189 12.45 3.52 -12.63
N TYR A 190 11.63 4.57 -12.61
CA TYR A 190 11.62 5.56 -13.68
C TYR A 190 12.47 6.79 -13.41
N LEU A 191 12.60 7.18 -12.15
CA LEU A 191 13.33 8.37 -11.76
C LEU A 191 14.77 8.05 -11.31
N LEU A 192 14.96 6.89 -10.67
CA LEU A 192 16.27 6.50 -10.13
C LEU A 192 16.94 5.37 -10.90
N GLY A 193 16.29 4.76 -11.91
CA GLY A 193 16.86 3.75 -12.79
C GLY A 193 17.01 2.35 -12.20
N PHE A 194 16.33 2.02 -11.08
CA PHE A 194 16.41 0.69 -10.47
C PHE A 194 15.75 -0.38 -11.35
N PRO A 195 16.31 -1.60 -11.41
CA PRO A 195 15.59 -2.76 -11.94
C PRO A 195 14.29 -3.00 -11.17
N VAL A 196 13.22 -3.40 -11.88
CA VAL A 196 11.87 -3.54 -11.29
C VAL A 196 11.87 -4.46 -10.07
N HIS A 197 12.54 -5.60 -10.14
CA HIS A 197 12.60 -6.56 -9.04
C HIS A 197 13.29 -6.02 -7.79
N MET A 198 14.35 -5.22 -7.98
CA MET A 198 15.07 -4.57 -6.89
C MET A 198 14.25 -3.40 -6.31
N ALA A 199 13.62 -2.61 -7.18
CA ALA A 199 12.72 -1.53 -6.78
C ALA A 199 11.55 -2.07 -5.95
N THR A 200 10.89 -3.15 -6.40
CA THR A 200 9.80 -3.82 -5.69
C THR A 200 10.22 -4.28 -4.29
N ALA A 201 11.37 -4.94 -4.17
CA ALA A 201 11.85 -5.44 -2.89
C ALA A 201 12.31 -4.31 -1.95
N THR A 202 13.03 -3.31 -2.49
CA THR A 202 13.52 -2.17 -1.72
C THR A 202 12.38 -1.28 -1.25
N SER A 203 11.38 -1.04 -2.12
CA SER A 203 10.18 -0.27 -1.75
C SER A 203 9.38 -0.96 -0.64
N HIS A 204 9.38 -2.28 -0.58
CA HIS A 204 8.70 -3.04 0.48
C HIS A 204 9.32 -2.80 1.86
N PHE A 205 10.64 -2.68 1.95
CA PHE A 205 11.33 -2.28 3.18
C PHE A 205 10.95 -0.85 3.59
N VAL A 206 10.99 0.10 2.64
CA VAL A 206 10.59 1.50 2.89
C VAL A 206 9.14 1.56 3.36
N LEU A 207 8.27 0.80 2.70
CA LEU A 207 6.87 0.64 3.03
C LEU A 207 6.65 0.13 4.46
N ALA A 208 7.39 -0.90 4.89
CA ALA A 208 7.29 -1.43 6.24
C ALA A 208 7.61 -0.36 7.29
N CYS A 209 8.67 0.41 7.08
CA CYS A 209 9.04 1.51 7.98
C CYS A 209 8.00 2.63 7.97
N SER A 210 7.58 3.09 6.80
CA SER A 210 6.57 4.15 6.65
C SER A 210 5.23 3.74 7.27
N ALA A 211 4.76 2.52 6.99
CA ALA A 211 3.52 2.00 7.54
C ALA A 211 3.59 1.83 9.07
N ALA A 212 4.74 1.43 9.63
CA ALA A 212 4.90 1.33 11.08
C ALA A 212 4.67 2.68 11.76
N PHE A 213 5.25 3.76 11.24
CA PHE A 213 5.02 5.11 11.76
C PHE A 213 3.59 5.58 11.53
N GLY A 214 3.02 5.34 10.35
CA GLY A 214 1.62 5.64 10.08
C GLY A 214 0.68 4.91 11.05
N VAL A 215 0.91 3.62 11.33
CA VAL A 215 0.13 2.84 12.31
C VAL A 215 0.23 3.43 13.71
N VAL A 216 1.43 3.82 14.15
CA VAL A 216 1.60 4.45 15.47
C VAL A 216 0.81 5.75 15.55
N SER A 217 0.89 6.59 14.53
CA SER A 217 0.15 7.86 14.47
C SER A 217 -1.37 7.64 14.46
N HIS A 218 -1.89 6.78 13.58
CA HIS A 218 -3.31 6.46 13.52
C HIS A 218 -3.82 5.72 14.76
N PHE A 219 -2.97 4.96 15.44
CA PHE A 219 -3.29 4.36 16.74
C PHE A 219 -3.51 5.42 17.83
N LEU A 220 -2.62 6.41 17.93
CA LEU A 220 -2.74 7.51 18.88
C LEU A 220 -3.99 8.36 18.63
N LEU A 221 -4.43 8.46 17.39
CA LEU A 221 -5.63 9.19 16.97
C LEU A 221 -6.92 8.35 17.00
N ASN A 222 -6.85 7.08 17.45
CA ASN A 222 -7.98 6.14 17.51
C ASN A 222 -8.66 5.87 16.15
N HIS A 223 -7.88 5.84 15.07
CA HIS A 223 -8.38 5.60 13.70
C HIS A 223 -8.42 4.12 13.30
N ILE A 224 -8.08 3.17 14.20
CA ILE A 224 -7.94 1.76 13.85
C ILE A 224 -9.14 0.95 14.32
N ILE A 225 -9.80 0.26 13.38
CA ILE A 225 -10.82 -0.74 13.68
C ILE A 225 -10.15 -2.11 13.74
N TRP A 226 -9.94 -2.60 14.96
CA TRP A 226 -9.04 -3.73 15.22
C TRP A 226 -9.51 -5.07 14.64
N THR A 227 -10.81 -5.33 14.61
CA THR A 227 -11.33 -6.63 14.20
C THR A 227 -10.99 -6.96 12.74
N PRO A 228 -11.36 -6.13 11.73
CA PRO A 228 -10.95 -6.39 10.35
C PRO A 228 -9.42 -6.24 10.20
N ALA A 229 -8.77 -5.30 10.94
CA ALA A 229 -7.33 -5.11 10.87
C ALA A 229 -6.57 -6.42 11.16
N ILE A 230 -6.87 -7.09 12.28
CA ILE A 230 -6.16 -8.30 12.70
C ILE A 230 -6.41 -9.46 11.76
N CYS A 231 -7.69 -9.74 11.44
CA CYS A 231 -8.05 -10.88 10.61
C CYS A 231 -7.44 -10.79 9.21
N ILE A 232 -7.54 -9.60 8.57
CA ILE A 232 -6.97 -9.40 7.23
C ILE A 232 -5.44 -9.41 7.30
N SER A 233 -4.83 -8.87 8.36
CA SER A 233 -3.37 -8.84 8.53
C SER A 233 -2.75 -10.23 8.62
N ILE A 234 -3.39 -11.17 9.29
CA ILE A 234 -2.92 -12.56 9.36
C ILE A 234 -2.88 -13.18 7.95
N GLY A 235 -3.97 -13.04 7.19
CA GLY A 235 -4.00 -13.50 5.80
C GLY A 235 -2.97 -12.79 4.93
N ALA A 236 -2.80 -11.48 5.10
CA ALA A 236 -1.85 -10.68 4.33
C ALA A 236 -0.40 -11.06 4.61
N ALA A 237 -0.06 -11.40 5.85
CA ALA A 237 1.28 -11.88 6.20
C ALA A 237 1.63 -13.19 5.49
N VAL A 238 0.69 -14.14 5.43
CA VAL A 238 0.85 -15.41 4.70
C VAL A 238 0.91 -15.15 3.20
N GLY A 239 -0.02 -14.34 2.68
CA GLY A 239 -0.06 -13.96 1.26
C GLY A 239 1.23 -13.29 0.79
N ALA A 240 1.86 -12.50 1.65
CA ALA A 240 3.11 -11.81 1.32
C ALA A 240 4.26 -12.79 0.99
N GLN A 241 4.37 -13.91 1.69
CA GLN A 241 5.39 -14.93 1.39
C GLN A 241 5.14 -15.55 0.01
N ILE A 242 3.88 -15.85 -0.30
CA ILE A 242 3.46 -16.38 -1.60
C ILE A 242 3.74 -15.35 -2.70
N GLY A 243 3.35 -14.10 -2.50
CA GLY A 243 3.57 -13.00 -3.44
C GLY A 243 5.05 -12.77 -3.74
N ALA A 244 5.91 -12.79 -2.74
CA ALA A 244 7.35 -12.66 -2.91
C ALA A 244 7.96 -13.83 -3.72
N ALA A 245 7.49 -15.06 -3.50
CA ALA A 245 7.93 -16.23 -4.25
C ALA A 245 7.50 -16.16 -5.73
N ILE A 246 6.26 -15.75 -5.99
CA ILE A 246 5.74 -15.55 -7.35
C ILE A 246 6.46 -14.41 -8.05
N SER A 247 6.70 -13.27 -7.35
CA SER A 247 7.41 -12.10 -7.88
C SER A 247 8.79 -12.45 -8.45
N GLN A 248 9.48 -13.41 -7.84
CA GLN A 248 10.79 -13.85 -8.30
C GLN A 248 10.76 -14.49 -9.70
N LYS A 249 9.64 -15.11 -10.07
CA LYS A 249 9.44 -15.81 -11.35
C LYS A 249 8.67 -14.99 -12.37
N THR A 250 8.10 -13.86 -11.98
CA THR A 250 7.24 -13.04 -12.84
C THR A 250 8.07 -12.03 -13.60
N LYS A 251 7.83 -11.88 -14.90
CA LYS A 251 8.51 -10.88 -15.75
C LYS A 251 8.18 -9.46 -15.29
N SER A 252 9.18 -8.57 -15.26
CA SER A 252 9.06 -7.16 -14.87
C SER A 252 7.90 -6.43 -15.55
N LYS A 253 7.75 -6.65 -16.87
CA LYS A 253 6.66 -6.05 -17.65
C LYS A 253 5.27 -6.47 -17.15
N VAL A 254 5.10 -7.75 -16.80
CA VAL A 254 3.82 -8.27 -16.28
C VAL A 254 3.47 -7.64 -14.95
N ILE A 255 4.44 -7.50 -14.04
CA ILE A 255 4.25 -6.83 -12.74
C ILE A 255 3.72 -5.41 -12.94
N LEU A 256 4.36 -4.63 -13.81
CA LEU A 256 3.99 -3.22 -14.06
C LEU A 256 2.61 -3.09 -14.73
N ILE A 257 2.27 -3.97 -15.69
CA ILE A 257 0.96 -3.96 -16.35
C ILE A 257 -0.14 -4.36 -15.38
N LEU A 258 0.03 -5.42 -14.60
CA LEU A 258 -0.97 -5.84 -13.61
C LEU A 258 -1.26 -4.72 -12.61
N LEU A 259 -0.22 -4.05 -12.14
CA LEU A 259 -0.36 -2.91 -11.25
C LEU A 259 -1.14 -1.77 -11.93
N SER A 260 -0.75 -1.38 -13.14
CA SER A 260 -1.40 -0.27 -13.84
C SER A 260 -2.88 -0.54 -14.11
N LEU A 261 -3.24 -1.75 -14.52
CA LEU A 261 -4.64 -2.13 -14.76
C LEU A 261 -5.47 -2.12 -13.46
N ALA A 262 -4.91 -2.64 -12.36
CA ALA A 262 -5.58 -2.60 -11.06
C ALA A 262 -5.82 -1.16 -10.58
N MET A 263 -4.80 -0.30 -10.68
CA MET A 263 -4.91 1.12 -10.32
C MET A 263 -5.93 1.86 -11.20
N PHE A 264 -5.93 1.59 -12.50
CA PHE A 264 -6.87 2.23 -13.44
C PHE A 264 -8.31 1.86 -13.13
N GLY A 265 -8.61 0.57 -13.00
CA GLY A 265 -9.98 0.10 -12.68
C GLY A 265 -10.50 0.63 -11.34
N LEU A 266 -9.66 0.59 -10.31
CA LEU A 266 -10.01 1.11 -8.99
C LEU A 266 -10.16 2.65 -8.99
N GLY A 267 -9.28 3.35 -9.69
CA GLY A 267 -9.35 4.81 -9.82
C GLY A 267 -10.63 5.30 -10.49
N LEU A 268 -11.02 4.67 -11.61
CA LEU A 268 -12.28 4.97 -12.30
C LEU A 268 -13.50 4.75 -11.38
N ARG A 269 -13.52 3.62 -10.68
CA ARG A 269 -14.63 3.30 -9.80
C ARG A 269 -14.76 4.27 -8.63
N LEU A 270 -13.65 4.70 -8.04
CA LEU A 270 -13.65 5.68 -6.95
C LEU A 270 -14.18 7.05 -7.42
N ILE A 271 -13.75 7.51 -8.61
CA ILE A 271 -14.26 8.78 -9.17
C ILE A 271 -15.75 8.68 -9.46
N TRP A 272 -16.22 7.56 -10.00
CA TRP A 272 -17.65 7.36 -10.22
C TRP A 272 -18.46 7.41 -8.91
N MET A 273 -17.95 6.79 -7.83
CA MET A 273 -18.61 6.81 -6.52
C MET A 273 -18.61 8.20 -5.84
N SER A 274 -17.72 9.10 -6.25
CA SER A 274 -17.71 10.46 -5.70
C SER A 274 -18.95 11.29 -6.09
N GLY A 275 -19.75 10.81 -7.05
CA GLY A 275 -20.96 11.50 -7.53
C GLY A 275 -20.70 12.69 -8.46
N ILE A 276 -19.46 12.83 -8.97
CA ILE A 276 -19.10 13.88 -9.94
C ILE A 276 -19.39 13.46 -11.38
N LEU A 277 -19.38 12.18 -11.66
CA LEU A 277 -19.78 11.55 -12.92
C LEU A 277 -21.09 10.81 -12.71
#